data_1ce9a7de9630f8334643f442c5b16a9e
#
_entry.id   1ce9a7de9630f8334643f442c5b16a9e
#
_cell.length_a   1.000
_cell.length_b   1.000
_cell.length_c   1.000
_cell.angle_alpha   90.00
_cell.angle_beta   90.00
_cell.angle_gamma   90.00
#
_symmetry.space_group_name_H-M   'P 1'
#
loop_
_entity.id
_entity.type
_entity.pdbx_description
1 polymer ?
#
loop_
_entity_poly.entity_id
_entity_poly.type
_entity_poly.pdbx_seq_one_letter_code
_entity_poly.pdbx_strand_id
1 'polypeptide(L)'
;ETAHLIIDVQKTYLESKENQKENEEWQPFFNRMKDIVIPNIKSLISFTREKKIENIFARIACHKESGLDRSLSQKKPGFNYLLLPKDTPSGQIVDELKPDPDDIVVMKTTDSALTGTNLRLILRNMGIKNVVCTGIFTDQCVSSTVRSLVDESFNVIVIEDCCAAATDELHKHELEIINMIYCHVVNLEEAK
;
A
#
# COMPACT_ATOMS: atom_id res chain seq x y z
N GLU A 1 4.51 -15.92 12.37
CA GLU A 1 5.60 -15.68 11.41
C GLU A 1 5.14 -14.95 10.13
N THR A 2 3.86 -14.61 10.01
CA THR A 2 3.26 -13.92 8.86
C THR A 2 2.65 -12.60 9.28
N ALA A 3 2.79 -11.56 8.47
CA ALA A 3 2.09 -10.28 8.61
C ALA A 3 1.40 -9.89 7.30
N HIS A 4 0.29 -9.18 7.40
CA HIS A 4 -0.40 -8.54 6.29
C HIS A 4 -0.06 -7.06 6.28
N LEU A 5 0.58 -6.59 5.22
CA LEU A 5 0.99 -5.19 5.01
C LEU A 5 0.07 -4.51 4.00
N ILE A 6 -0.70 -3.54 4.47
CA ILE A 6 -1.64 -2.74 3.69
C ILE A 6 -0.97 -1.41 3.35
N ILE A 7 -0.78 -1.12 2.06
CA ILE A 7 0.05 -0.03 1.56
C ILE A 7 -0.82 1.07 0.95
N ASP A 8 -0.73 2.27 1.49
CA ASP A 8 -1.21 3.55 0.98
C ASP A 8 -2.69 3.64 0.56
N VAL A 9 -3.58 2.83 1.14
CA VAL A 9 -5.02 2.97 0.88
C VAL A 9 -5.56 4.16 1.66
N GLN A 10 -5.25 5.36 1.17
CA GLN A 10 -5.50 6.65 1.82
C GLN A 10 -6.62 7.44 1.12
N LYS A 11 -7.32 8.29 1.86
CA LYS A 11 -8.47 9.07 1.38
C LYS A 11 -8.13 9.93 0.17
N THR A 12 -6.95 10.55 0.16
CA THR A 12 -6.50 11.44 -0.93
C THR A 12 -6.55 10.81 -2.33
N TYR A 13 -6.36 9.49 -2.42
CA TYR A 13 -6.37 8.77 -3.71
C TYR A 13 -7.78 8.46 -4.21
N LEU A 14 -8.78 8.56 -3.33
CA LEU A 14 -10.19 8.28 -3.64
C LEU A 14 -11.04 9.55 -3.72
N GLU A 15 -10.47 10.70 -3.42
CA GLU A 15 -11.12 11.99 -3.57
C GLU A 15 -11.29 12.36 -5.04
N SER A 16 -12.45 12.91 -5.38
CA SER A 16 -12.71 13.41 -6.72
C SER A 16 -11.69 14.48 -7.12
N LYS A 17 -11.22 14.40 -8.36
CA LYS A 17 -10.33 15.42 -8.92
C LYS A 17 -11.09 16.72 -9.22
N GLU A 18 -10.41 17.85 -9.16
CA GLU A 18 -11.02 19.16 -9.48
C GLU A 18 -11.43 19.26 -10.95
N ASN A 19 -10.71 18.55 -11.84
CA ASN A 19 -10.94 18.57 -13.27
C ASN A 19 -11.80 17.36 -13.69
N GLN A 20 -12.92 17.64 -14.38
CA GLN A 20 -13.84 16.60 -14.86
C GLN A 20 -13.16 15.58 -15.78
N LYS A 21 -12.28 16.02 -16.69
CA LYS A 21 -11.55 15.13 -17.59
C LYS A 21 -10.63 14.18 -16.81
N GLU A 22 -9.96 14.69 -15.79
CA GLU A 22 -9.13 13.87 -14.89
C GLU A 22 -9.98 12.84 -14.13
N ASN A 23 -11.17 13.23 -13.66
CA ASN A 23 -12.09 12.29 -13.02
C ASN A 23 -12.52 11.16 -13.97
N GLU A 24 -12.80 11.48 -15.24
CA GLU A 24 -13.16 10.48 -16.25
C GLU A 24 -11.99 9.52 -16.53
N GLU A 25 -10.75 10.02 -16.61
CA GLU A 25 -9.55 9.21 -16.81
C GLU A 25 -9.27 8.26 -15.61
N TRP A 26 -9.55 8.72 -14.38
CA TRP A 26 -9.36 7.94 -13.16
C TRP A 26 -10.56 7.08 -12.77
N GLN A 27 -11.68 7.17 -13.47
CA GLN A 27 -12.89 6.43 -13.15
C GLN A 27 -12.69 4.89 -13.09
N PRO A 28 -11.93 4.25 -13.98
CA PRO A 28 -11.64 2.82 -13.87
C PRO A 28 -10.93 2.45 -12.57
N PHE A 29 -9.95 3.27 -12.15
CA PHE A 29 -9.27 3.09 -10.87
C PHE A 29 -10.24 3.24 -9.69
N PHE A 30 -11.07 4.28 -9.67
CA PHE A 30 -12.04 4.48 -8.59
C PHE A 30 -13.03 3.32 -8.49
N ASN A 31 -13.52 2.82 -9.62
CA ASN A 31 -14.42 1.67 -9.65
C ASN A 31 -13.71 0.41 -9.11
N ARG A 32 -12.49 0.12 -9.57
CA ARG A 32 -11.70 -1.01 -9.07
C ARG A 32 -11.47 -0.91 -7.56
N MET A 33 -11.09 0.25 -7.06
CA MET A 33 -10.88 0.46 -5.63
C MET A 33 -12.14 0.20 -4.82
N LYS A 34 -13.27 0.79 -5.25
CA LYS A 34 -14.55 0.70 -4.55
C LYS A 34 -15.15 -0.70 -4.60
N ASP A 35 -15.14 -1.33 -5.77
CA ASP A 35 -15.93 -2.53 -6.02
C ASP A 35 -15.13 -3.84 -5.79
N ILE A 36 -13.81 -3.77 -5.81
CA ILE A 36 -12.91 -4.93 -5.71
C ILE A 36 -11.92 -4.79 -4.56
N VAL A 37 -11.00 -3.82 -4.65
CA VAL A 37 -9.82 -3.76 -3.79
C VAL A 37 -10.17 -3.54 -2.32
N ILE A 38 -10.94 -2.49 -2.00
CA ILE A 38 -11.30 -2.19 -0.62
C ILE A 38 -12.14 -3.30 0.03
N PRO A 39 -13.19 -3.83 -0.63
CA PRO A 39 -13.93 -4.98 -0.10
C PRO A 39 -13.04 -6.21 0.15
N ASN A 40 -12.13 -6.51 -0.77
CA ASN A 40 -11.23 -7.65 -0.66
C ASN A 40 -10.22 -7.47 0.48
N ILE A 41 -9.59 -6.29 0.61
CA ILE A 41 -8.69 -6.00 1.74
C ILE A 41 -9.45 -6.10 3.06
N LYS A 42 -10.67 -5.57 3.15
CA LYS A 42 -11.51 -5.68 4.35
C LYS A 42 -11.80 -7.13 4.71
N SER A 43 -12.12 -7.97 3.73
CA SER A 43 -12.32 -9.41 3.90
C SER A 43 -11.04 -10.10 4.37
N LEU A 44 -9.88 -9.72 3.81
CA LEU A 44 -8.59 -10.25 4.23
C LEU A 44 -8.22 -9.82 5.66
N ILE A 45 -8.45 -8.57 6.04
CA ILE A 45 -8.24 -8.09 7.42
C ILE A 45 -9.08 -8.91 8.41
N SER A 46 -10.33 -9.22 8.08
CA SER A 46 -11.18 -10.05 8.93
C SER A 46 -10.61 -11.47 9.09
N PHE A 47 -10.14 -12.06 7.98
CA PHE A 47 -9.50 -13.39 7.97
C PHE A 47 -8.18 -13.39 8.77
N THR A 48 -7.31 -12.40 8.55
CA THR A 48 -6.03 -12.30 9.26
C THR A 48 -6.22 -12.14 10.76
N ARG A 49 -7.20 -11.34 11.20
CA ARG A 49 -7.54 -11.21 12.62
C ARG A 49 -8.04 -12.51 13.24
N GLU A 50 -8.90 -13.24 12.55
CA GLU A 50 -9.36 -14.56 12.98
C GLU A 50 -8.19 -15.54 13.17
N LYS A 51 -7.21 -15.50 12.25
CA LYS A 51 -5.99 -16.32 12.28
C LYS A 51 -4.89 -15.77 13.18
N LYS A 52 -5.09 -14.65 13.86
CA LYS A 52 -4.09 -13.95 14.68
C LYS A 52 -2.82 -13.60 13.89
N ILE A 53 -3.01 -13.19 12.65
CA ILE A 53 -1.98 -12.63 11.77
C ILE A 53 -2.02 -11.11 11.93
N GLU A 54 -0.87 -10.50 12.17
CA GLU A 54 -0.75 -9.06 12.37
C GLU A 54 -1.08 -8.28 11.11
N ASN A 55 -1.90 -7.23 11.25
CA ASN A 55 -2.14 -6.25 10.21
C ASN A 55 -1.26 -5.02 10.46
N ILE A 56 -0.48 -4.64 9.46
CA ILE A 56 0.39 -3.48 9.50
C ILE A 56 -0.01 -2.56 8.34
N PHE A 57 -0.21 -1.30 8.65
CA PHE A 57 -0.56 -0.29 7.66
C PHE A 57 0.63 0.60 7.38
N ALA A 58 0.91 0.83 6.11
CA ALA A 58 1.84 1.86 5.68
C ALA A 58 1.07 2.98 4.98
N ARG A 59 1.42 4.22 5.28
CA ARG A 59 0.84 5.38 4.59
C ARG A 59 1.88 6.44 4.29
N ILE A 60 1.73 7.13 3.18
CA ILE A 60 2.54 8.31 2.86
C ILE A 60 2.13 9.43 3.79
N ALA A 61 3.09 9.97 4.51
CA ALA A 61 2.92 11.17 5.33
C ALA A 61 4.27 11.84 5.59
N CYS A 62 4.28 13.15 5.75
CA CYS A 62 5.46 13.91 6.17
C CYS A 62 5.29 14.49 7.57
N HIS A 63 6.40 14.64 8.28
CA HIS A 63 6.41 15.17 9.64
C HIS A 63 6.27 16.70 9.66
N LYS A 64 6.82 17.36 8.63
CA LYS A 64 6.78 18.82 8.50
C LYS A 64 5.63 19.27 7.61
N GLU A 65 4.92 20.31 8.02
CA GLU A 65 3.90 20.97 7.20
C GLU A 65 4.45 21.41 5.84
N SER A 66 5.72 21.85 5.80
CA SER A 66 6.41 22.22 4.57
C SER A 66 6.76 21.04 3.66
N GLY A 67 6.71 19.81 4.16
CA GLY A 67 7.11 18.61 3.45
C GLY A 67 8.58 18.53 3.08
N LEU A 68 9.48 19.24 3.78
CA LEU A 68 10.93 19.22 3.50
C LEU A 68 11.55 17.84 3.73
N ASP A 69 10.95 17.03 4.56
CA ASP A 69 11.37 15.66 4.91
C ASP A 69 10.95 14.59 3.89
N ARG A 70 10.21 14.96 2.85
CA ARG A 70 9.81 14.02 1.78
C ARG A 70 11.00 13.66 0.89
N SER A 71 10.94 12.48 0.27
CA SER A 71 11.89 12.06 -0.77
C SER A 71 11.85 13.01 -1.99
N LEU A 72 12.88 12.93 -2.82
CA LEU A 72 12.95 13.76 -4.03
C LEU A 72 11.78 13.48 -4.99
N SER A 73 11.41 12.19 -5.17
CA SER A 73 10.28 11.81 -6.03
C SER A 73 8.97 12.45 -5.58
N GLN A 74 8.73 12.51 -4.27
CA GLN A 74 7.53 13.11 -3.69
C GLN A 74 7.54 14.65 -3.68
N LYS A 75 8.69 15.29 -3.90
CA LYS A 75 8.83 16.75 -3.99
C LYS A 75 8.84 17.29 -5.41
N LYS A 76 9.19 16.47 -6.38
CA LYS A 76 9.45 16.92 -7.75
C LYS A 76 8.14 17.14 -8.51
N PRO A 77 7.89 18.39 -9.02
CA PRO A 77 6.73 18.66 -9.87
C PRO A 77 6.70 17.75 -11.10
N GLY A 78 5.53 17.28 -11.50
CA GLY A 78 5.36 16.37 -12.64
C GLY A 78 5.69 14.90 -12.36
N PHE A 79 6.06 14.58 -11.11
CA PHE A 79 6.21 13.23 -10.59
C PHE A 79 5.17 12.98 -9.50
N ASN A 80 5.50 12.19 -8.47
CA ASN A 80 4.65 11.98 -7.30
C ASN A 80 4.63 13.21 -6.39
N TYR A 81 4.18 14.36 -6.87
CA TYR A 81 4.10 15.57 -6.06
C TYR A 81 3.01 15.45 -5.00
N LEU A 82 3.36 14.81 -3.87
CA LEU A 82 2.46 14.55 -2.75
C LEU A 82 2.89 15.36 -1.53
N LEU A 83 2.00 16.17 -1.00
CA LEU A 83 2.20 16.89 0.25
C LEU A 83 1.08 16.48 1.23
N LEU A 84 1.38 15.53 2.07
CA LEU A 84 0.46 14.96 3.06
C LEU A 84 1.07 15.07 4.46
N PRO A 85 1.00 16.23 5.13
CA PRO A 85 1.37 16.34 6.54
C PRO A 85 0.62 15.29 7.37
N LYS A 86 1.30 14.72 8.36
CA LYS A 86 0.84 13.53 9.10
C LYS A 86 -0.59 13.61 9.66
N ASP A 87 -1.04 14.83 10.01
CA ASP A 87 -2.34 15.06 10.63
C ASP A 87 -3.42 15.51 9.62
N THR A 88 -3.08 15.60 8.32
CA THR A 88 -4.02 15.97 7.26
C THR A 88 -5.11 14.91 7.13
N PRO A 89 -6.41 15.27 7.13
CA PRO A 89 -7.51 14.30 7.02
C PRO A 89 -7.45 13.45 5.75
N SER A 90 -7.14 14.05 4.59
CA SER A 90 -6.99 13.36 3.31
C SER A 90 -5.83 12.35 3.29
N GLY A 91 -4.80 12.56 4.12
CA GLY A 91 -3.66 11.67 4.29
C GLY A 91 -3.94 10.44 5.18
N GLN A 92 -5.13 10.33 5.77
CA GLN A 92 -5.47 9.18 6.60
C GLN A 92 -5.92 7.99 5.75
N ILE A 93 -5.83 6.79 6.34
CA ILE A 93 -6.36 5.56 5.74
C ILE A 93 -7.87 5.70 5.58
N VAL A 94 -8.44 5.12 4.53
CA VAL A 94 -9.88 5.13 4.28
C VAL A 94 -10.67 4.55 5.44
N ASP A 95 -11.86 5.07 5.70
CA ASP A 95 -12.65 4.70 6.87
C ASP A 95 -13.07 3.22 6.85
N GLU A 96 -13.25 2.65 5.66
CA GLU A 96 -13.61 1.23 5.46
C GLU A 96 -12.52 0.26 5.94
N LEU A 97 -11.25 0.72 5.99
CA LEU A 97 -10.07 -0.06 6.40
C LEU A 97 -9.40 0.54 7.63
N LYS A 98 -10.10 1.37 8.39
CA LYS A 98 -9.54 2.05 9.56
C LYS A 98 -8.80 1.06 10.47
N PRO A 99 -7.52 1.33 10.78
CA PRO A 99 -6.75 0.51 11.72
C PRO A 99 -7.40 0.47 13.11
N ASP A 100 -7.32 -0.68 13.76
CA ASP A 100 -7.66 -0.78 15.18
C ASP A 100 -6.59 -0.08 16.05
N PRO A 101 -6.89 0.28 17.30
CA PRO A 101 -5.93 0.99 18.16
C PRO A 101 -4.61 0.24 18.39
N ASP A 102 -4.60 -1.08 18.28
CA ASP A 102 -3.41 -1.94 18.46
C ASP A 102 -2.69 -2.28 17.13
N ASP A 103 -3.28 -1.93 16.00
CA ASP A 103 -2.63 -2.13 14.70
C ASP A 103 -1.44 -1.19 14.52
N ILE A 104 -0.39 -1.67 13.90
CA ILE A 104 0.80 -0.86 13.61
C ILE A 104 0.55 0.00 12.37
N VAL A 105 0.75 1.30 12.49
CA VAL A 105 0.69 2.25 11.38
C VAL A 105 2.05 2.90 11.17
N VAL A 106 2.67 2.62 10.02
CA VAL A 106 3.98 3.17 9.63
C VAL A 106 3.78 4.35 8.71
N MET A 107 4.34 5.50 9.08
CA MET A 107 4.43 6.68 8.20
C MET A 107 5.70 6.60 7.36
N LYS A 108 5.59 6.84 6.06
CA LYS A 108 6.71 6.83 5.13
C LYS A 108 6.76 8.10 4.27
N THR A 109 7.95 8.60 4.04
CA THR A 109 8.25 9.75 3.18
C THR A 109 8.86 9.31 1.84
N THR A 110 8.75 8.03 1.52
CA THR A 110 9.30 7.34 0.36
C THR A 110 8.24 6.41 -0.24
N ASP A 111 8.50 5.83 -1.39
CA ASP A 111 7.58 4.87 -2.00
C ASP A 111 7.60 3.53 -1.27
N SER A 112 8.78 2.98 -1.00
CA SER A 112 8.91 1.75 -0.20
C SER A 112 8.55 1.96 1.26
N ALA A 113 7.78 1.06 1.84
CA ALA A 113 7.44 1.07 3.26
C ALA A 113 8.64 0.74 4.18
N LEU A 114 9.74 0.19 3.64
CA LEU A 114 10.95 -0.12 4.41
C LEU A 114 11.96 1.01 4.39
N THR A 115 12.02 1.78 3.31
CA THR A 115 13.04 2.82 3.14
C THR A 115 12.77 4.00 4.07
N GLY A 116 13.69 4.24 5.00
CA GLY A 116 13.61 5.36 5.94
C GLY A 116 12.60 5.17 7.08
N THR A 117 12.03 3.98 7.25
CA THR A 117 11.12 3.64 8.36
C THR A 117 11.75 2.60 9.29
N ASN A 118 11.10 2.36 10.41
CA ASN A 118 11.47 1.29 11.34
C ASN A 118 10.75 -0.05 11.05
N LEU A 119 10.04 -0.17 9.93
CA LEU A 119 9.24 -1.37 9.62
C LEU A 119 10.08 -2.65 9.60
N ARG A 120 11.30 -2.59 9.02
CA ARG A 120 12.23 -3.73 9.04
C ARG A 120 12.49 -4.25 10.44
N LEU A 121 12.77 -3.35 11.38
CA LEU A 121 13.04 -3.69 12.76
C LEU A 121 11.80 -4.28 13.45
N ILE A 122 10.65 -3.69 13.20
CA ILE A 122 9.35 -4.17 13.69
C ILE A 122 9.12 -5.61 13.24
N LEU A 123 9.19 -5.88 11.95
CA LEU A 123 8.98 -7.22 11.39
C LEU A 123 9.93 -8.26 12.01
N ARG A 124 11.21 -7.91 12.15
CA ARG A 124 12.22 -8.80 12.76
C ARG A 124 11.97 -9.05 14.24
N ASN A 125 11.63 -8.01 15.00
CA ASN A 125 11.33 -8.14 16.43
C ASN A 125 10.09 -9.02 16.69
N MET A 126 9.13 -8.99 15.76
CA MET A 126 7.93 -9.83 15.80
C MET A 126 8.16 -11.25 15.26
N GLY A 127 9.36 -11.57 14.79
CA GLY A 127 9.68 -12.88 14.20
C GLY A 127 8.97 -13.15 12.88
N ILE A 128 8.58 -12.09 12.16
CA ILE A 128 7.92 -12.20 10.85
C ILE A 128 8.92 -12.67 9.81
N LYS A 129 8.51 -13.63 9.00
CA LYS A 129 9.28 -14.18 7.86
C LYS A 129 8.52 -14.03 6.53
N ASN A 130 7.19 -14.02 6.60
CA ASN A 130 6.32 -13.95 5.43
C ASN A 130 5.50 -12.66 5.50
N VAL A 131 5.45 -11.92 4.40
CA VAL A 131 4.69 -10.67 4.30
C VAL A 131 3.72 -10.77 3.13
N VAL A 132 2.44 -10.64 3.44
CA VAL A 132 1.37 -10.52 2.44
C VAL A 132 1.17 -9.04 2.15
N CYS A 133 1.40 -8.62 0.91
CA CYS A 133 1.32 -7.22 0.49
C CYS A 133 0.02 -6.95 -0.28
N THR A 134 -0.66 -5.88 0.08
CA THR A 134 -1.87 -5.36 -0.58
C THR A 134 -1.83 -3.83 -0.63
N GLY A 135 -2.67 -3.21 -1.43
CA GLY A 135 -2.83 -1.75 -1.49
C GLY A 135 -2.45 -1.12 -2.83
N ILE A 136 -1.98 0.12 -2.80
CA ILE A 136 -1.75 0.93 -4.00
C ILE A 136 -0.42 1.69 -3.96
N PHE A 137 0.09 2.13 -5.09
CA PHE A 137 -0.23 1.63 -6.45
C PHE A 137 0.64 0.41 -6.73
N THR A 138 0.09 -0.55 -7.45
CA THR A 138 0.79 -1.82 -7.74
C THR A 138 2.19 -1.60 -8.31
N ASP A 139 2.30 -0.70 -9.29
CA ASP A 139 3.51 -0.33 -10.03
C ASP A 139 4.43 0.68 -9.30
N GLN A 140 4.05 1.14 -8.12
CA GLN A 140 4.78 2.15 -7.35
C GLN A 140 5.09 1.66 -5.93
N CYS A 141 4.32 2.08 -4.93
CA CYS A 141 4.61 1.80 -3.52
C CYS A 141 4.54 0.30 -3.20
N VAL A 142 3.60 -0.44 -3.79
CA VAL A 142 3.51 -1.90 -3.59
C VAL A 142 4.76 -2.57 -4.14
N SER A 143 5.06 -2.37 -5.41
CA SER A 143 6.22 -2.95 -6.10
C SER A 143 7.55 -2.55 -5.44
N SER A 144 7.72 -1.29 -5.08
CA SER A 144 8.90 -0.79 -4.37
C SER A 144 9.07 -1.46 -3.00
N THR A 145 7.98 -1.67 -2.27
CA THR A 145 7.97 -2.35 -0.97
C THR A 145 8.29 -3.83 -1.13
N VAL A 146 7.70 -4.50 -2.11
CA VAL A 146 7.96 -5.92 -2.42
C VAL A 146 9.44 -6.16 -2.68
N ARG A 147 10.06 -5.38 -3.56
CA ARG A 147 11.50 -5.50 -3.86
C ARG A 147 12.37 -5.29 -2.62
N SER A 148 12.05 -4.28 -1.81
CA SER A 148 12.78 -4.02 -0.57
C SER A 148 12.63 -5.14 0.44
N LEU A 149 11.45 -5.74 0.59
CA LEU A 149 11.21 -6.87 1.48
C LEU A 149 12.03 -8.10 1.08
N VAL A 150 12.04 -8.42 -0.21
CA VAL A 150 12.78 -9.59 -0.72
C VAL A 150 14.28 -9.42 -0.59
N ASP A 151 14.81 -8.23 -0.89
CA ASP A 151 16.22 -7.91 -0.69
C ASP A 151 16.64 -7.99 0.80
N GLU A 152 15.69 -7.83 1.71
CA GLU A 152 15.86 -8.02 3.17
C GLU A 152 15.54 -9.46 3.64
N SER A 153 15.36 -10.40 2.71
CA SER A 153 15.14 -11.82 2.97
C SER A 153 13.80 -12.19 3.61
N PHE A 154 12.75 -11.43 3.33
CA PHE A 154 11.38 -11.83 3.62
C PHE A 154 10.78 -12.60 2.44
N ASN A 155 9.95 -13.60 2.72
CA ASN A 155 9.08 -14.22 1.72
C ASN A 155 7.88 -13.29 1.48
N VAL A 156 7.58 -13.00 0.23
CA VAL A 156 6.52 -12.05 -0.12
C VAL A 156 5.45 -12.69 -0.98
N ILE A 157 4.21 -12.42 -0.63
CA ILE A 157 3.01 -12.74 -1.42
C ILE A 157 2.31 -11.44 -1.74
N VAL A 158 1.90 -11.25 -2.99
CA VAL A 158 1.06 -10.12 -3.41
C VAL A 158 -0.30 -10.66 -3.81
N ILE A 159 -1.37 -10.05 -3.29
CA ILE A 159 -2.75 -10.43 -3.63
C ILE A 159 -3.26 -9.47 -4.70
N GLU A 160 -3.38 -9.97 -5.94
CA GLU A 160 -3.64 -9.15 -7.12
C GLU A 160 -4.96 -8.38 -7.07
N ASP A 161 -6.03 -9.02 -6.58
CA ASP A 161 -7.35 -8.43 -6.43
C ASP A 161 -7.53 -7.63 -5.13
N CYS A 162 -6.44 -7.50 -4.36
CA CYS A 162 -6.27 -6.56 -3.26
C CYS A 162 -5.32 -5.39 -3.63
N CYS A 163 -4.98 -5.23 -4.92
CA CYS A 163 -4.11 -4.17 -5.42
C CYS A 163 -4.72 -3.47 -6.63
N ALA A 164 -4.28 -2.24 -6.86
CA ALA A 164 -4.59 -1.46 -8.06
C ALA A 164 -3.43 -0.55 -8.45
N ALA A 165 -3.28 -0.31 -9.75
CA ALA A 165 -2.50 0.78 -10.32
C ALA A 165 -3.43 1.82 -10.95
N ALA A 166 -2.87 2.91 -11.48
CA ALA A 166 -3.66 3.94 -12.13
C ALA A 166 -4.46 3.41 -13.34
N THR A 167 -3.93 2.38 -14.01
CA THR A 167 -4.60 1.65 -15.09
C THR A 167 -4.47 0.14 -14.89
N ASP A 168 -5.42 -0.61 -15.44
CA ASP A 168 -5.36 -2.08 -15.41
C ASP A 168 -4.15 -2.63 -16.18
N GLU A 169 -3.68 -1.91 -17.18
CA GLU A 169 -2.50 -2.28 -17.96
C GLU A 169 -1.23 -2.20 -17.09
N LEU A 170 -1.00 -1.07 -16.40
CA LEU A 170 0.11 -0.91 -15.47
C LEU A 170 0.05 -1.95 -14.35
N HIS A 171 -1.14 -2.21 -13.82
CA HIS A 171 -1.35 -3.23 -12.79
C HIS A 171 -0.89 -4.62 -13.26
N LYS A 172 -1.36 -5.06 -14.41
CA LYS A 172 -1.01 -6.37 -14.98
C LYS A 172 0.47 -6.49 -15.30
N HIS A 173 1.05 -5.49 -15.97
CA HIS A 173 2.47 -5.50 -16.33
C HIS A 173 3.37 -5.58 -15.10
N GLU A 174 3.08 -4.81 -14.05
CA GLU A 174 3.91 -4.87 -12.84
C GLU A 174 3.78 -6.21 -12.13
N LEU A 175 2.58 -6.78 -12.03
CA LEU A 175 2.39 -8.11 -11.45
C LEU A 175 3.18 -9.18 -12.23
N GLU A 176 3.21 -9.13 -13.55
CA GLU A 176 4.03 -10.03 -14.38
C GLU A 176 5.52 -9.86 -14.09
N ILE A 177 6.00 -8.61 -13.92
CA ILE A 177 7.41 -8.30 -13.65
C ILE A 177 7.85 -8.81 -12.28
N ILE A 178 7.05 -8.63 -11.24
CA ILE A 178 7.44 -9.02 -9.87
C ILE A 178 7.19 -10.48 -9.56
N ASN A 179 6.27 -11.13 -10.28
CA ASN A 179 5.91 -12.52 -10.03
C ASN A 179 7.10 -13.45 -10.27
N MET A 180 7.27 -14.46 -9.44
CA MET A 180 8.33 -15.48 -9.44
C MET A 180 9.73 -14.98 -9.08
N ILE A 181 10.13 -13.77 -9.47
CA ILE A 181 11.46 -13.24 -9.14
C ILE A 181 11.48 -12.66 -7.74
N TYR A 182 10.47 -11.87 -7.38
CA TYR A 182 10.42 -11.17 -6.09
C TYR A 182 9.34 -11.73 -5.17
N CYS A 183 8.22 -12.21 -5.69
CA CYS A 183 7.09 -12.65 -4.89
C CYS A 183 6.28 -13.72 -5.60
N HIS A 184 5.30 -14.28 -4.89
CA HIS A 184 4.22 -15.03 -5.51
C HIS A 184 2.99 -14.13 -5.61
N VAL A 185 2.47 -13.98 -6.83
CA VAL A 185 1.21 -13.28 -7.08
C VAL A 185 0.08 -14.30 -7.05
N VAL A 186 -0.91 -14.07 -6.21
CA VAL A 186 -2.09 -14.92 -6.04
C VAL A 186 -3.34 -14.04 -5.94
N ASN A 187 -4.53 -14.62 -6.11
CA ASN A 187 -5.78 -13.94 -5.80
C ASN A 187 -6.19 -14.15 -4.33
N LEU A 188 -7.22 -13.46 -3.87
CA LEU A 188 -7.69 -13.54 -2.49
C LEU A 188 -8.20 -14.93 -2.09
N GLU A 189 -8.82 -15.67 -3.02
CA GLU A 189 -9.33 -17.01 -2.76
C GLU A 189 -8.19 -18.00 -2.52
N GLU A 190 -7.13 -17.91 -3.31
CA GLU A 190 -5.92 -18.73 -3.15
C GLU A 190 -5.14 -18.41 -1.89
N ALA A 191 -5.22 -17.14 -1.40
CA ALA A 191 -4.49 -16.68 -0.23
C ALA A 191 -5.12 -17.10 1.10
N LYS A 192 -6.40 -17.46 1.14
CA LYS A 192 -7.15 -17.89 2.34
C LYS A 192 -7.14 -19.39 2.56
#